data_e122c4c25ab9f3a65555f34dbc4e12ed
#
_entry.id   e122c4c25ab9f3a65555f34dbc4e12ed
#
_cell.length_a   1.000
_cell.length_b   1.000
_cell.length_c   1.000
_cell.angle_alpha   90.00
_cell.angle_beta   90.00
_cell.angle_gamma   90.00
#
_symmetry.space_group_name_H-M   'P 1'
#
loop_
_entity.id
_entity.type
_entity.pdbx_description
1 polymer ?
#
loop_
_entity_poly.entity_id
_entity_poly.type
_entity_poly.pdbx_seq_one_letter_code
_entity_poly.pdbx_strand_id
1 'polypeptide(L)'
;FRGILLGLFFMSTGSAMDLPVIAANGVQLLALLATLLALKAVVIFALARLFRLSAGDGAQVAFTLAQGGEFAFVALTLATGLGVVGAGTTQTLMATVALSLLVTPGLAALGRAAARRLETPPSSGEGTLAEEGAGFERHLVIAGYGRVGQTVARLAELEDVPWLALDTEHARVADARASGLPVYFGDTTRPEV
;
A
#
# COMPACT_ATOMS: atom_id res chain seq x y z
N PHE A 1 -18.33 13.43 -1.20
CA PHE A 1 -17.81 14.52 -2.04
C PHE A 1 -16.53 14.12 -2.79
N ARG A 2 -15.52 13.51 -2.11
CA ARG A 2 -14.24 13.16 -2.73
C ARG A 2 -14.38 12.21 -3.93
N GLY A 3 -15.22 11.17 -3.83
CA GLY A 3 -15.44 10.20 -4.92
C GLY A 3 -16.11 10.83 -6.14
N ILE A 4 -17.06 11.73 -5.94
CA ILE A 4 -17.77 12.42 -7.04
C ILE A 4 -16.80 13.34 -7.79
N LEU A 5 -15.97 14.12 -7.07
CA LEU A 5 -14.98 14.99 -7.68
C LEU A 5 -13.93 14.24 -8.47
N LEU A 6 -13.44 13.11 -7.93
CA LEU A 6 -12.52 12.21 -8.63
C LEU A 6 -13.17 11.62 -9.89
N GLY A 7 -14.42 11.16 -9.80
CA GLY A 7 -15.15 10.64 -10.95
C GLY A 7 -15.32 11.69 -12.06
N LEU A 8 -15.71 12.91 -11.72
CA LEU A 8 -15.82 14.04 -12.66
C LEU A 8 -14.47 14.38 -13.29
N PHE A 9 -13.40 14.39 -12.51
CA PHE A 9 -12.06 14.65 -13.01
C PHE A 9 -11.63 13.57 -14.03
N PHE A 10 -11.81 12.29 -13.72
CA PHE A 10 -11.45 11.22 -14.67
C PHE A 10 -12.34 11.20 -15.91
N MET A 11 -13.62 11.50 -15.80
CA MET A 11 -14.52 11.65 -16.96
C MET A 11 -14.08 12.81 -17.86
N SER A 12 -13.79 13.98 -17.28
CA SER A 12 -13.31 15.14 -18.02
C SER A 12 -11.97 14.87 -18.70
N THR A 13 -11.03 14.27 -18.00
CA THR A 13 -9.70 13.92 -18.54
C THR A 13 -9.81 12.84 -19.63
N GLY A 14 -10.64 11.82 -19.40
CA GLY A 14 -10.87 10.75 -20.39
C GLY A 14 -11.52 11.26 -21.68
N SER A 15 -12.49 12.19 -21.60
CA SER A 15 -13.11 12.77 -22.80
C SER A 15 -12.22 13.76 -23.55
N ALA A 16 -11.18 14.28 -22.93
CA ALA A 16 -10.17 15.10 -23.59
C ALA A 16 -9.10 14.31 -24.34
N MET A 17 -9.11 12.97 -24.22
CA MET A 17 -8.16 12.09 -24.88
C MET A 17 -8.53 11.84 -26.34
N ASP A 18 -7.57 12.00 -27.23
CA ASP A 18 -7.70 11.65 -28.64
C ASP A 18 -7.41 10.15 -28.85
N LEU A 19 -8.47 9.31 -28.87
CA LEU A 19 -8.37 7.88 -29.05
C LEU A 19 -7.67 7.48 -30.36
N PRO A 20 -7.88 8.13 -31.52
CA PRO A 20 -7.09 7.93 -32.75
C PRO A 20 -5.59 8.09 -32.54
N VAL A 21 -5.15 9.12 -31.81
CA VAL A 21 -3.72 9.34 -31.51
C VAL A 21 -3.16 8.23 -30.63
N ILE A 22 -3.93 7.77 -29.66
CA ILE A 22 -3.56 6.65 -28.79
C ILE A 22 -3.39 5.37 -29.61
N ALA A 23 -4.33 5.09 -30.50
CA ALA A 23 -4.29 3.90 -31.35
C ALA A 23 -3.11 3.92 -32.35
N ALA A 24 -2.82 5.07 -32.94
CA ALA A 24 -1.72 5.24 -33.88
C ALA A 24 -0.33 5.09 -33.25
N ASN A 25 -0.18 5.46 -31.96
CA ASN A 25 1.09 5.50 -31.25
C ASN A 25 1.20 4.47 -30.13
N GLY A 26 0.46 3.37 -30.19
CA GLY A 26 0.33 2.38 -29.12
C GLY A 26 1.68 1.85 -28.61
N VAL A 27 2.63 1.53 -29.50
CA VAL A 27 3.96 1.04 -29.10
C VAL A 27 4.75 2.11 -28.35
N GLN A 28 4.70 3.37 -28.79
CA GLN A 28 5.36 4.49 -28.12
C GLN A 28 4.75 4.74 -26.74
N LEU A 29 3.43 4.69 -26.64
CA LEU A 29 2.71 4.84 -25.37
C LEU A 29 3.06 3.74 -24.37
N LEU A 30 3.12 2.49 -24.83
CA LEU A 30 3.51 1.37 -23.96
C LEU A 30 4.97 1.50 -23.50
N ALA A 31 5.87 1.94 -24.38
CA ALA A 31 7.27 2.17 -24.03
C ALA A 31 7.41 3.30 -22.98
N LEU A 32 6.69 4.42 -23.17
CA LEU A 32 6.67 5.53 -22.21
C LEU A 32 6.05 5.11 -20.88
N LEU A 33 4.96 4.37 -20.91
CA LEU A 33 4.30 3.83 -19.72
C LEU A 33 5.25 2.91 -18.95
N ALA A 34 5.87 1.94 -19.63
CA ALA A 34 6.82 1.03 -19.01
C ALA A 34 8.02 1.78 -18.40
N THR A 35 8.55 2.76 -19.13
CA THR A 35 9.67 3.60 -18.65
C THR A 35 9.27 4.41 -17.43
N LEU A 36 8.10 5.05 -17.44
CA LEU A 36 7.59 5.83 -16.31
C LEU A 36 7.44 4.96 -15.06
N LEU A 37 6.76 3.82 -15.21
CA LEU A 37 6.50 2.89 -14.11
C LEU A 37 7.80 2.30 -13.57
N ALA A 38 8.70 1.82 -14.45
CA ALA A 38 9.96 1.23 -14.02
C ALA A 38 10.87 2.25 -13.32
N LEU A 39 11.04 3.45 -13.90
CA LEU A 39 11.88 4.49 -13.32
C LEU A 39 11.37 4.89 -11.93
N LYS A 40 10.06 5.16 -11.81
CA LYS A 40 9.47 5.53 -10.53
C LYS A 40 9.55 4.38 -9.51
N ALA A 41 9.24 3.15 -9.92
CA ALA A 41 9.34 2.00 -9.03
C ALA A 41 10.76 1.82 -8.50
N VAL A 42 11.79 1.93 -9.35
CA VAL A 42 13.20 1.84 -8.94
C VAL A 42 13.57 2.94 -7.95
N VAL A 43 13.21 4.20 -8.25
CA VAL A 43 13.51 5.33 -7.36
C VAL A 43 12.81 5.18 -6.01
N ILE A 44 11.52 4.84 -6.02
CA ILE A 44 10.74 4.68 -4.77
C ILE A 44 11.26 3.48 -3.98
N PHE A 45 11.58 2.37 -4.63
CA PHE A 45 12.16 1.20 -3.97
C PHE A 45 13.52 1.55 -3.33
N ALA A 46 14.40 2.25 -4.06
CA ALA A 46 15.69 2.69 -3.52
C ALA A 46 15.52 3.60 -2.30
N LEU A 47 14.58 4.55 -2.36
CA LEU A 47 14.24 5.41 -1.22
C LEU A 47 13.69 4.59 -0.04
N ALA A 48 12.76 3.67 -0.27
CA ALA A 48 12.21 2.81 0.77
C ALA A 48 13.33 2.02 1.47
N ARG A 49 14.29 1.47 0.71
CA ARG A 49 15.46 0.78 1.26
C ARG A 49 16.39 1.71 2.05
N LEU A 50 16.57 2.95 1.58
CA LEU A 50 17.34 3.97 2.30
C LEU A 50 16.68 4.32 3.66
N PHE A 51 15.36 4.38 3.72
CA PHE A 51 14.59 4.58 4.95
C PHE A 51 14.41 3.28 5.77
N ARG A 52 15.16 2.22 5.45
CA ARG A 52 15.21 0.94 6.17
C ARG A 52 13.89 0.14 6.18
N LEU A 53 13.00 0.37 5.22
CA LEU A 53 11.85 -0.51 5.04
C LEU A 53 12.32 -1.92 4.65
N SER A 54 11.52 -2.95 4.97
CA SER A 54 11.77 -4.30 4.48
C SER A 54 11.79 -4.35 2.95
N ALA A 55 12.36 -5.37 2.34
CA ALA A 55 12.35 -5.51 0.88
C ALA A 55 10.92 -5.72 0.36
N GLY A 56 10.08 -6.41 1.13
CA GLY A 56 8.67 -6.63 0.81
C GLY A 56 7.86 -5.34 0.85
N ASP A 57 7.91 -4.62 1.97
CA ASP A 57 7.23 -3.33 2.12
C ASP A 57 7.71 -2.32 1.07
N GLY A 58 9.03 -2.25 0.84
CA GLY A 58 9.62 -1.38 -0.17
C GLY A 58 9.10 -1.68 -1.57
N ALA A 59 8.97 -2.95 -1.94
CA ALA A 59 8.40 -3.36 -3.22
C ALA A 59 6.90 -3.00 -3.31
N GLN A 60 6.12 -3.26 -2.28
CA GLN A 60 4.70 -2.93 -2.26
C GLN A 60 4.47 -1.42 -2.42
N VAL A 61 5.20 -0.59 -1.68
CA VAL A 61 5.14 0.88 -1.79
C VAL A 61 5.58 1.34 -3.18
N ALA A 62 6.68 0.78 -3.71
CA ALA A 62 7.21 1.13 -5.02
C ALA A 62 6.18 0.88 -6.13
N PHE A 63 5.58 -0.30 -6.19
CA PHE A 63 4.56 -0.62 -7.19
C PHE A 63 3.28 0.22 -7.03
N THR A 64 2.87 0.50 -5.79
CA THR A 64 1.65 1.28 -5.53
C THR A 64 1.82 2.75 -5.93
N LEU A 65 3.01 3.32 -5.77
CA LEU A 65 3.30 4.72 -6.06
C LEU A 65 3.98 4.97 -7.42
N ALA A 66 4.22 3.91 -8.21
CA ALA A 66 4.90 4.04 -9.51
C ALA A 66 4.09 4.80 -10.56
N GLN A 67 2.78 4.89 -10.41
CA GLN A 67 1.88 5.59 -11.33
C GLN A 67 2.20 7.08 -11.47
N GLY A 68 1.78 7.70 -12.56
CA GLY A 68 1.77 9.15 -12.73
C GLY A 68 0.76 9.80 -11.77
N GLY A 69 1.10 10.96 -11.22
CA GLY A 69 0.16 11.70 -10.38
C GLY A 69 -0.82 12.55 -11.20
N GLU A 70 -2.02 12.80 -10.66
CA GLU A 70 -3.04 13.64 -11.29
C GLU A 70 -2.58 15.06 -11.56
N PHE A 71 -1.66 15.59 -10.79
CA PHE A 71 -1.09 16.92 -11.01
C PHE A 71 -0.29 17.03 -12.33
N ALA A 72 0.12 15.90 -12.92
CA ALA A 72 0.77 15.90 -14.22
C ALA A 72 -0.12 16.51 -15.32
N PHE A 73 -1.44 16.30 -15.26
CA PHE A 73 -2.38 16.89 -16.22
C PHE A 73 -2.38 18.42 -16.16
N VAL A 74 -2.40 18.98 -14.95
CA VAL A 74 -2.36 20.42 -14.73
C VAL A 74 -1.03 21.01 -15.21
N ALA A 75 0.09 20.35 -14.84
CA ALA A 75 1.43 20.79 -15.23
C ALA A 75 1.63 20.74 -16.75
N LEU A 76 1.16 19.69 -17.43
CA LEU A 76 1.26 19.52 -18.88
C LEU A 76 0.39 20.55 -19.61
N THR A 77 -0.84 20.81 -19.12
CA THR A 77 -1.71 21.84 -19.71
C THR A 77 -1.05 23.22 -19.61
N LEU A 78 -0.49 23.54 -18.45
CA LEU A 78 0.21 24.81 -18.25
C LEU A 78 1.46 24.93 -19.17
N ALA A 79 2.28 23.86 -19.23
CA ALA A 79 3.47 23.83 -20.06
C ALA A 79 3.14 24.01 -21.56
N THR A 80 2.03 23.44 -22.01
CA THR A 80 1.52 23.65 -23.38
C THR A 80 1.06 25.07 -23.60
N GLY A 81 0.32 25.65 -22.66
CA GLY A 81 -0.14 27.04 -22.72
C GLY A 81 1.01 28.06 -22.75
N LEU A 82 2.13 27.73 -22.11
CA LEU A 82 3.35 28.54 -22.12
C LEU A 82 4.26 28.26 -23.33
N GLY A 83 3.87 27.35 -24.24
CA GLY A 83 4.68 26.98 -25.41
C GLY A 83 5.95 26.19 -25.09
N VAL A 84 6.10 25.67 -23.85
CA VAL A 84 7.26 24.88 -23.43
C VAL A 84 7.20 23.47 -24.02
N VAL A 85 5.99 22.91 -24.15
CA VAL A 85 5.74 21.58 -24.71
C VAL A 85 4.74 21.68 -25.85
N GLY A 86 5.03 21.02 -26.97
CA GLY A 86 4.12 20.98 -28.11
C GLY A 86 2.85 20.17 -27.83
N ALA A 87 1.73 20.56 -28.44
CA ALA A 87 0.42 19.94 -28.21
C ALA A 87 0.41 18.41 -28.44
N GLY A 88 1.05 17.91 -29.48
CA GLY A 88 1.14 16.46 -29.75
C GLY A 88 1.90 15.68 -28.67
N THR A 89 3.02 16.24 -28.19
CA THR A 89 3.77 15.66 -27.06
C THR A 89 2.96 15.67 -25.80
N THR A 90 2.26 16.75 -25.51
CA THR A 90 1.37 16.88 -24.35
C THR A 90 0.30 15.81 -24.37
N GLN A 91 -0.38 15.58 -25.51
CA GLN A 91 -1.40 14.52 -25.62
C GLN A 91 -0.81 13.14 -25.35
N THR A 92 0.36 12.83 -25.89
CA THR A 92 1.03 11.54 -25.65
C THR A 92 1.38 11.36 -24.17
N LEU A 93 1.91 12.39 -23.52
CA LEU A 93 2.24 12.34 -22.09
C LEU A 93 0.98 12.25 -21.21
N MET A 94 -0.08 12.98 -21.51
CA MET A 94 -1.37 12.88 -20.82
C MET A 94 -1.96 11.48 -20.94
N ALA A 95 -1.94 10.89 -22.14
CA ALA A 95 -2.39 9.52 -22.36
C ALA A 95 -1.56 8.52 -21.54
N THR A 96 -0.23 8.70 -21.48
CA THR A 96 0.66 7.86 -20.67
C THR A 96 0.32 7.95 -19.18
N VAL A 97 0.11 9.15 -18.66
CA VAL A 97 -0.28 9.36 -17.25
C VAL A 97 -1.63 8.72 -16.96
N ALA A 98 -2.63 8.90 -17.82
CA ALA A 98 -3.94 8.31 -17.63
C ALA A 98 -3.91 6.77 -17.67
N LEU A 99 -3.17 6.18 -18.60
CA LEU A 99 -2.95 4.74 -18.65
C LEU A 99 -2.25 4.24 -17.38
N SER A 100 -1.30 5.00 -16.84
CA SER A 100 -0.62 4.64 -15.59
C SER A 100 -1.57 4.59 -14.39
N LEU A 101 -2.55 5.49 -14.34
CA LEU A 101 -3.60 5.49 -13.32
C LEU A 101 -4.55 4.30 -13.51
N LEU A 102 -4.88 3.95 -14.74
CA LEU A 102 -5.76 2.82 -15.04
C LEU A 102 -5.16 1.47 -14.63
N VAL A 103 -3.84 1.28 -14.79
CA VAL A 103 -3.16 0.04 -14.42
C VAL A 103 -2.81 -0.06 -12.93
N THR A 104 -3.06 0.98 -12.15
CA THR A 104 -2.74 1.05 -10.70
C THR A 104 -3.27 -0.13 -9.88
N PRO A 105 -4.52 -0.61 -10.04
CA PRO A 105 -5.00 -1.77 -9.28
C PRO A 105 -4.17 -3.03 -9.56
N GLY A 106 -3.76 -3.22 -10.82
CA GLY A 106 -2.86 -4.30 -11.22
C GLY A 106 -1.46 -4.17 -10.60
N LEU A 107 -0.91 -2.95 -10.62
CA LEU A 107 0.38 -2.65 -9.97
C LEU A 107 0.33 -2.92 -8.47
N ALA A 108 -0.73 -2.51 -7.79
CA ALA A 108 -0.91 -2.78 -6.37
C ALA A 108 -1.01 -4.30 -6.08
N ALA A 109 -1.67 -5.07 -6.95
CA ALA A 109 -1.71 -6.53 -6.83
C ALA A 109 -0.31 -7.15 -7.04
N LEU A 110 0.46 -6.67 -8.03
CA LEU A 110 1.84 -7.09 -8.27
C LEU A 110 2.74 -6.73 -7.08
N GLY A 111 2.57 -5.53 -6.51
CA GLY A 111 3.29 -5.10 -5.31
C GLY A 111 3.09 -6.04 -4.13
N ARG A 112 1.83 -6.41 -3.84
CA ARG A 112 1.52 -7.41 -2.79
C ARG A 112 2.12 -8.78 -3.09
N ALA A 113 2.06 -9.23 -4.35
CA ALA A 113 2.67 -10.50 -4.74
C ALA A 113 4.21 -10.48 -4.63
N ALA A 114 4.84 -9.35 -4.97
CA ALA A 114 6.28 -9.16 -4.80
C ALA A 114 6.66 -9.12 -3.31
N ALA A 115 5.90 -8.42 -2.48
CA ALA A 115 6.09 -8.38 -1.04
C ALA A 115 6.10 -9.78 -0.44
N ARG A 116 5.09 -10.60 -0.72
CA ARG A 116 5.01 -11.99 -0.24
C ARG A 116 6.19 -12.88 -0.66
N ARG A 117 6.85 -12.57 -1.79
CA ARG A 117 8.02 -13.33 -2.26
C ARG A 117 9.32 -12.85 -1.67
N LEU A 118 9.39 -11.56 -1.32
CA LEU A 118 10.59 -10.92 -0.79
C LEU A 118 10.62 -10.91 0.75
N GLU A 119 9.47 -11.05 1.38
CA GLU A 119 9.40 -11.32 2.80
C GLU A 119 9.88 -12.75 3.03
N THR A 120 10.98 -12.88 3.74
CA THR A 120 11.30 -14.14 4.41
C THR A 120 10.08 -14.46 5.29
N PRO A 121 9.54 -15.70 5.28
CA PRO A 121 8.45 -16.02 6.19
C PRO A 121 8.87 -15.52 7.57
N PRO A 122 7.98 -14.80 8.28
CA PRO A 122 8.30 -14.32 9.61
C PRO A 122 8.85 -15.49 10.39
N SER A 123 10.05 -15.32 10.90
CA SER A 123 10.69 -16.33 11.72
C SER A 123 9.74 -16.64 12.87
N SER A 124 9.05 -17.77 12.79
CA SER A 124 8.37 -18.53 13.86
C SER A 124 7.75 -17.72 15.02
N GLY A 125 7.18 -16.55 14.76
CA GLY A 125 6.50 -15.71 15.74
C GLY A 125 5.02 -15.49 15.46
N GLU A 126 4.56 -15.85 14.28
CA GLU A 126 3.14 -16.00 13.95
C GLU A 126 2.77 -17.47 14.14
N GLY A 127 2.77 -17.93 15.40
CA GLY A 127 1.85 -18.98 15.80
C GLY A 127 0.49 -18.48 15.34
N THR A 128 -0.15 -19.19 14.42
CA THR A 128 -1.48 -18.83 13.99
C THR A 128 -2.33 -18.69 15.24
N LEU A 129 -2.98 -17.53 15.43
CA LEU A 129 -3.95 -17.31 16.52
C LEU A 129 -4.88 -18.51 16.70
N ALA A 130 -5.12 -19.28 15.62
CA ALA A 130 -5.89 -20.51 15.62
C ALA A 130 -5.19 -21.68 16.32
N GLU A 131 -3.86 -21.81 16.30
CA GLU A 131 -3.15 -22.95 16.91
C GLU A 131 -2.80 -22.68 18.37
N GLU A 132 -2.42 -21.46 18.73
CA GLU A 132 -2.12 -21.11 20.14
C GLU A 132 -3.39 -20.72 20.91
N GLY A 133 -4.41 -20.15 20.22
CA GLY A 133 -5.73 -19.84 20.83
C GLY A 133 -6.63 -21.07 21.04
N ALA A 134 -6.40 -22.19 20.37
CA ALA A 134 -7.21 -23.41 20.48
C ALA A 134 -7.12 -24.08 21.87
N GLY A 135 -6.21 -23.64 22.75
CA GLY A 135 -6.07 -24.13 24.12
C GLY A 135 -6.76 -23.30 25.19
N PHE A 136 -7.33 -22.14 24.84
CA PHE A 136 -7.95 -21.24 25.83
C PHE A 136 -9.48 -21.35 25.82
N GLU A 137 -10.04 -22.15 26.68
CA GLU A 137 -11.47 -22.06 27.03
C GLU A 137 -11.66 -20.92 28.03
N ARG A 138 -12.47 -19.90 27.66
CA ARG A 138 -12.80 -18.72 28.51
C ARG A 138 -11.63 -17.77 28.75
N HIS A 139 -11.11 -17.14 27.71
CA HIS A 139 -10.07 -16.13 27.82
C HIS A 139 -10.56 -14.72 27.50
N LEU A 140 -9.86 -13.72 28.02
CA LEU A 140 -10.07 -12.31 27.72
C LEU A 140 -9.28 -11.95 26.46
N VAL A 141 -9.95 -11.35 25.46
CA VAL A 141 -9.29 -10.79 24.28
C VAL A 141 -9.17 -9.28 24.44
N ILE A 142 -7.95 -8.76 24.44
CA ILE A 142 -7.64 -7.34 24.61
C ILE A 142 -7.37 -6.73 23.22
N ALA A 143 -8.25 -5.83 22.78
CA ALA A 143 -8.08 -5.08 21.55
C ALA A 143 -7.18 -3.86 21.78
N GLY A 144 -5.91 -3.97 21.33
CA GLY A 144 -4.86 -2.96 21.54
C GLY A 144 -4.05 -3.18 22.82
N TYR A 145 -2.73 -3.35 22.67
CA TYR A 145 -1.79 -3.56 23.79
C TYR A 145 -1.03 -2.27 24.16
N GLY A 146 -1.72 -1.12 24.06
CA GLY A 146 -1.23 0.16 24.54
C GLY A 146 -1.28 0.26 26.08
N ARG A 147 -1.14 1.47 26.63
CA ARG A 147 -1.13 1.71 28.08
C ARG A 147 -2.35 1.11 28.82
N VAL A 148 -3.54 1.24 28.24
CA VAL A 148 -4.77 0.68 28.82
C VAL A 148 -4.77 -0.85 28.71
N GLY A 149 -4.45 -1.39 27.53
CA GLY A 149 -4.39 -2.84 27.32
C GLY A 149 -3.40 -3.54 28.25
N GLN A 150 -2.23 -2.95 28.47
CA GLN A 150 -1.24 -3.46 29.43
C GLN A 150 -1.77 -3.45 30.89
N THR A 151 -2.56 -2.44 31.26
CA THR A 151 -3.18 -2.39 32.58
C THR A 151 -4.23 -3.48 32.73
N VAL A 152 -5.06 -3.68 31.70
CA VAL A 152 -6.08 -4.74 31.67
C VAL A 152 -5.44 -6.12 31.73
N ALA A 153 -4.36 -6.34 30.98
CA ALA A 153 -3.61 -7.59 30.99
C ALA A 153 -3.06 -7.92 32.39
N ARG A 154 -2.47 -6.93 33.07
CA ARG A 154 -2.00 -7.10 34.45
C ARG A 154 -3.11 -7.42 35.45
N LEU A 155 -4.28 -6.81 35.27
CA LEU A 155 -5.45 -7.13 36.11
C LEU A 155 -5.94 -8.55 35.87
N ALA A 156 -5.97 -8.98 34.59
CA ALA A 156 -6.32 -10.35 34.22
C ALA A 156 -5.34 -11.37 34.82
N GLU A 157 -4.04 -11.08 34.85
CA GLU A 157 -3.02 -11.91 35.48
C GLU A 157 -3.22 -12.00 36.99
N LEU A 158 -3.59 -10.90 37.67
CA LEU A 158 -3.83 -10.88 39.10
C LEU A 158 -5.08 -11.67 39.52
N GLU A 159 -6.04 -11.80 38.61
CA GLU A 159 -7.31 -12.53 38.82
C GLU A 159 -7.27 -13.95 38.23
N ASP A 160 -6.10 -14.42 37.82
CA ASP A 160 -5.90 -15.72 37.14
C ASP A 160 -6.82 -15.95 35.92
N VAL A 161 -7.14 -14.86 35.19
CA VAL A 161 -7.95 -14.92 33.97
C VAL A 161 -7.02 -15.08 32.78
N PRO A 162 -7.11 -16.17 32.00
CA PRO A 162 -6.34 -16.29 30.76
C PRO A 162 -6.66 -15.14 29.80
N TRP A 163 -5.66 -14.56 29.19
CA TRP A 163 -5.82 -13.44 28.27
C TRP A 163 -4.90 -13.54 27.07
N LEU A 164 -5.29 -12.90 25.98
CA LEU A 164 -4.43 -12.59 24.83
C LEU A 164 -4.71 -11.16 24.37
N ALA A 165 -3.75 -10.54 23.73
CA ALA A 165 -3.91 -9.20 23.15
C ALA A 165 -3.58 -9.16 21.69
N LEU A 166 -4.27 -8.30 20.95
CA LEU A 166 -4.01 -7.97 19.56
C LEU A 166 -3.59 -6.51 19.46
N ASP A 167 -2.50 -6.23 18.73
CA ASP A 167 -2.07 -4.86 18.45
C ASP A 167 -1.60 -4.72 17.01
N THR A 168 -1.79 -3.54 16.43
CA THR A 168 -1.37 -3.22 15.06
C THR A 168 0.06 -2.69 14.98
N GLU A 169 0.70 -2.42 16.12
CA GLU A 169 2.06 -1.90 16.17
C GLU A 169 3.08 -3.03 16.32
N HIS A 170 3.76 -3.37 15.23
CA HIS A 170 4.72 -4.48 15.17
C HIS A 170 5.82 -4.41 16.25
N ALA A 171 6.36 -3.22 16.53
CA ALA A 171 7.39 -3.06 17.54
C ALA A 171 6.88 -3.47 18.93
N ARG A 172 5.67 -3.04 19.30
CA ARG A 172 5.05 -3.37 20.59
C ARG A 172 4.76 -4.86 20.71
N VAL A 173 4.27 -5.49 19.65
CA VAL A 173 4.04 -6.94 19.60
C VAL A 173 5.36 -7.70 19.77
N ALA A 174 6.42 -7.29 19.04
CA ALA A 174 7.71 -7.94 19.14
C ALA A 174 8.31 -7.85 20.54
N ASP A 175 8.26 -6.67 21.18
CA ASP A 175 8.77 -6.45 22.55
C ASP A 175 7.98 -7.28 23.58
N ALA A 176 6.66 -7.32 23.46
CA ALA A 176 5.81 -8.08 24.36
C ALA A 176 6.05 -9.60 24.22
N ARG A 177 6.17 -10.11 22.98
CA ARG A 177 6.47 -11.53 22.74
C ARG A 177 7.88 -11.92 23.20
N ALA A 178 8.87 -11.03 23.01
CA ALA A 178 10.21 -11.25 23.55
C ALA A 178 10.20 -11.38 25.10
N SER A 179 9.18 -10.78 25.75
CA SER A 179 8.94 -10.90 27.17
C SER A 179 8.05 -12.11 27.54
N GLY A 180 7.69 -12.97 26.60
CA GLY A 180 6.86 -14.16 26.81
C GLY A 180 5.36 -13.88 26.98
N LEU A 181 4.88 -12.66 26.62
CA LEU A 181 3.49 -12.28 26.77
C LEU A 181 2.66 -12.69 25.54
N PRO A 182 1.40 -13.10 25.70
CA PRO A 182 0.53 -13.57 24.61
C PRO A 182 -0.05 -12.37 23.82
N VAL A 183 0.81 -11.61 23.17
CA VAL A 183 0.45 -10.47 22.33
C VAL A 183 0.71 -10.80 20.88
N TYR A 184 -0.29 -10.59 20.03
CA TYR A 184 -0.26 -10.96 18.61
C TYR A 184 -0.52 -9.75 17.73
N PHE A 185 -0.01 -9.81 16.51
CA PHE A 185 -0.31 -8.81 15.50
C PHE A 185 -1.71 -9.05 14.93
N GLY A 186 -2.57 -8.05 14.98
CA GLY A 186 -3.90 -8.13 14.41
C GLY A 186 -4.65 -6.81 14.47
N ASP A 187 -5.47 -6.56 13.46
CA ASP A 187 -6.37 -5.41 13.37
C ASP A 187 -7.78 -5.86 13.79
N THR A 188 -8.14 -5.59 15.04
CA THR A 188 -9.44 -5.96 15.61
C THR A 188 -10.63 -5.24 14.98
N THR A 189 -10.42 -4.30 14.06
CA THR A 189 -11.48 -3.65 13.29
C THR A 189 -11.90 -4.46 12.05
N ARG A 190 -11.16 -5.52 11.72
CA ARG A 190 -11.46 -6.39 10.59
C ARG A 190 -12.26 -7.61 11.03
N PRO A 191 -13.34 -7.98 10.31
CA PRO A 191 -14.20 -9.11 10.69
C PRO A 191 -13.56 -10.50 10.50
N GLU A 192 -12.33 -10.56 10.00
CA GLU A 192 -11.59 -11.79 9.69
C GLU A 192 -10.58 -12.15 10.79
N VAL A 193 -10.52 -11.37 11.86
CA VAL A 193 -9.61 -11.57 13.01
C VAL A 193 -10.30 -12.31 14.14
#